data_3bccf3ff7c8bdfc340b79da42e3f6ee0
#
_entry.id   3bccf3ff7c8bdfc340b79da42e3f6ee0
#
_cell.length_a   1.000
_cell.length_b   1.000
_cell.length_c   1.000
_cell.angle_alpha   90.00
_cell.angle_beta   90.00
_cell.angle_gamma   90.00
#
_symmetry.space_group_name_H-M   'P 1'
#
loop_
_entity.id
_entity.type
_entity.pdbx_description
1 polymer ?
#
loop_
_entity_poly.entity_id
_entity_poly.type
_entity_poly.pdbx_seq_one_letter_code
_entity_poly.pdbx_strand_id
1 'polypeptide(L)'
;MEWLDFAKTYFPALASRPLAGAGEWLLLPAPGSETLNTAKLRVVRGGVLAGSVLKKRFQPAHALFMAYGAQCTNREELTLADPRTAAWLRGEEIDAATAQNGWCAVLVDGFPLGGGKVSGGRIKNHYPKGLRNLQ
;
A
#
# COMPACT_ATOMS: atom_id res chain seq x y z
N MET A 1 2.97 15.05 -0.28
CA MET A 1 3.05 14.29 0.98
C MET A 1 4.28 13.41 0.92
N GLU A 2 5.12 13.50 1.92
CA GLU A 2 6.31 12.68 2.03
C GLU A 2 6.02 11.41 2.82
N TRP A 3 6.96 10.45 2.79
CA TRP A 3 6.79 9.19 3.49
C TRP A 3 6.38 9.37 4.95
N LEU A 4 7.07 10.24 5.69
CA LEU A 4 6.81 10.39 7.12
C LEU A 4 5.37 10.86 7.38
N ASP A 5 4.89 11.82 6.61
CA ASP A 5 3.52 12.30 6.72
C ASP A 5 2.52 11.21 6.36
N PHE A 6 2.80 10.49 5.27
CA PHE A 6 1.98 9.36 4.84
C PHE A 6 1.91 8.29 5.93
N ALA A 7 3.07 7.90 6.49
CA ALA A 7 3.13 6.85 7.50
C ALA A 7 2.42 7.27 8.79
N LYS A 8 2.62 8.50 9.24
CA LYS A 8 1.92 9.00 10.44
C LYS A 8 0.41 8.98 10.27
N THR A 9 -0.06 9.22 9.05
CA THR A 9 -1.50 9.26 8.76
C THR A 9 -2.07 7.85 8.62
N TYR A 10 -1.43 6.99 7.83
CA TYR A 10 -2.02 5.72 7.41
C TYR A 10 -1.40 4.48 8.06
N PHE A 11 -0.13 4.54 8.43
CA PHE A 11 0.60 3.40 9.02
C PHE A 11 1.46 3.88 10.18
N PRO A 12 0.85 4.38 11.26
CA PRO A 12 1.63 4.99 12.34
C PRO A 12 2.66 4.06 12.97
N ALA A 13 2.41 2.75 12.98
CA ALA A 13 3.38 1.80 13.50
C ALA A 13 4.66 1.73 12.65
N LEU A 14 4.60 2.19 11.40
CA LEU A 14 5.75 2.19 10.49
C LEU A 14 6.48 3.54 10.46
N ALA A 15 5.90 4.57 11.06
CA ALA A 15 6.44 5.93 10.93
C ALA A 15 7.84 6.09 11.54
N SER A 16 8.18 5.27 12.53
CA SER A 16 9.50 5.30 13.17
C SER A 16 10.52 4.38 12.51
N ARG A 17 10.11 3.58 11.54
CA ARG A 17 11.03 2.65 10.88
C ARG A 17 11.84 3.37 9.81
N PRO A 18 13.15 3.14 9.75
CA PRO A 18 13.98 3.74 8.72
C PRO A 18 13.68 3.16 7.35
N LEU A 19 13.79 4.00 6.32
CA LEU A 19 13.69 3.57 4.94
C LEU A 19 15.08 3.49 4.33
N ALA A 20 15.26 2.53 3.42
CA ALA A 20 16.41 2.49 2.55
C ALA A 20 15.99 3.00 1.18
N GLY A 21 16.81 3.85 0.56
CA GLY A 21 16.48 4.45 -0.72
C GLY A 21 17.40 3.98 -1.84
N ALA A 22 16.86 3.90 -3.05
CA ALA A 22 17.63 3.65 -4.26
C ALA A 22 16.98 4.44 -5.40
N GLY A 23 17.54 5.60 -5.71
CA GLY A 23 16.94 6.52 -6.66
C GLY A 23 15.60 7.01 -6.12
N GLU A 24 14.53 6.79 -6.88
CA GLU A 24 13.18 7.18 -6.47
C GLU A 24 12.46 6.12 -5.65
N TRP A 25 13.05 4.92 -5.47
CA TRP A 25 12.42 3.81 -4.76
C TRP A 25 12.76 3.82 -3.28
N LEU A 26 11.77 3.54 -2.43
CA LEU A 26 11.92 3.47 -0.98
C LEU A 26 11.51 2.09 -0.49
N LEU A 27 12.37 1.50 0.35
CA LEU A 27 12.16 0.18 0.91
C LEU A 27 12.06 0.24 2.42
N LEU A 28 11.18 -0.59 2.98
CA LEU A 28 11.14 -0.90 4.40
C LEU A 28 11.95 -2.18 4.60
N PRO A 29 13.16 -2.10 5.16
CA PRO A 29 13.94 -3.30 5.42
C PRO A 29 13.24 -4.22 6.41
N ALA A 30 13.51 -5.52 6.30
CA ALA A 30 13.01 -6.47 7.29
C ALA A 30 13.60 -6.14 8.66
N PRO A 31 12.86 -6.44 9.77
CA PRO A 31 13.40 -6.23 11.11
C PRO A 31 14.77 -6.89 11.26
N GLY A 32 15.72 -6.13 11.82
CA GLY A 32 17.11 -6.61 12.00
C GLY A 32 18.02 -6.33 10.82
N SER A 33 17.51 -5.84 9.70
CA SER A 33 18.35 -5.53 8.54
C SER A 33 18.57 -4.04 8.33
N GLU A 34 18.19 -3.21 9.28
CA GLU A 34 18.31 -1.76 9.21
C GLU A 34 19.74 -1.28 9.15
N THR A 35 20.68 -2.11 9.58
CA THR A 35 22.11 -1.79 9.54
C THR A 35 22.75 -2.06 8.18
N LEU A 36 22.03 -2.66 7.25
CA LEU A 36 22.57 -2.95 5.93
C LEU A 36 22.83 -1.66 5.16
N ASN A 37 23.94 -1.65 4.41
CA ASN A 37 24.30 -0.55 3.58
C ASN A 37 23.27 -0.38 2.46
N THR A 38 22.79 0.84 2.25
CA THR A 38 21.80 1.15 1.21
C THR A 38 22.30 0.84 -0.20
N ALA A 39 23.62 0.86 -0.44
CA ALA A 39 24.18 0.50 -1.74
C ALA A 39 23.93 -0.96 -2.10
N LYS A 40 23.53 -1.78 -1.14
CA LYS A 40 23.26 -3.20 -1.35
C LYS A 40 21.78 -3.54 -1.20
N LEU A 41 20.91 -2.63 -1.57
CA LEU A 41 19.46 -2.84 -1.43
C LEU A 41 18.98 -4.12 -2.10
N ARG A 42 19.58 -4.52 -3.22
CA ARG A 42 19.18 -5.73 -3.95
C ARG A 42 19.35 -7.00 -3.13
N VAL A 43 20.13 -6.98 -2.06
CA VAL A 43 20.34 -8.14 -1.18
C VAL A 43 19.55 -8.05 0.11
N VAL A 44 18.75 -6.98 0.29
CA VAL A 44 17.87 -6.87 1.45
C VAL A 44 16.72 -7.84 1.26
N ARG A 45 16.74 -8.92 2.04
CA ARG A 45 15.72 -9.96 1.96
C ARG A 45 14.65 -9.71 3.01
N GLY A 46 13.40 -10.04 2.67
CA GLY A 46 12.28 -9.81 3.55
C GLY A 46 11.87 -8.36 3.66
N GLY A 47 12.53 -7.48 2.93
CA GLY A 47 12.15 -6.08 2.85
C GLY A 47 10.91 -5.89 2.00
N VAL A 48 10.22 -4.78 2.21
CA VAL A 48 8.99 -4.44 1.48
C VAL A 48 9.22 -3.14 0.74
N LEU A 49 8.88 -3.12 -0.54
CA LEU A 49 8.87 -1.87 -1.30
C LEU A 49 7.75 -0.99 -0.75
N ALA A 50 8.12 0.08 -0.04
CA ALA A 50 7.14 0.99 0.53
C ALA A 50 6.49 1.87 -0.53
N GLY A 51 7.28 2.29 -1.51
CA GLY A 51 6.78 3.13 -2.57
C GLY A 51 7.90 3.83 -3.33
N SER A 52 7.54 4.87 -4.04
CA SER A 52 8.47 5.69 -4.79
C SER A 52 8.21 7.17 -4.53
N VAL A 53 9.19 8.00 -4.84
CA VAL A 53 9.03 9.45 -4.79
C VAL A 53 9.08 9.97 -6.20
N LEU A 54 8.00 10.60 -6.64
CA LEU A 54 7.88 11.20 -7.96
C LEU A 54 7.43 12.64 -7.79
N LYS A 55 8.19 13.58 -8.36
CA LYS A 55 7.90 15.02 -8.24
C LYS A 55 7.72 15.44 -6.78
N LYS A 56 8.60 14.95 -5.90
CA LYS A 56 8.60 15.22 -4.45
C LYS A 56 7.36 14.68 -3.73
N ARG A 57 6.61 13.77 -4.35
CA ARG A 57 5.45 13.14 -3.72
C ARG A 57 5.72 11.66 -3.54
N PHE A 58 5.39 11.18 -2.33
CA PHE A 58 5.46 9.75 -2.06
C PHE A 58 4.25 9.05 -2.68
N GLN A 59 4.53 7.98 -3.44
CA GLN A 59 3.51 7.12 -4.03
C GLN A 59 3.61 5.75 -3.36
N PRO A 60 2.62 5.33 -2.56
CA PRO A 60 2.69 4.02 -1.91
C PRO A 60 2.65 2.90 -2.94
N ALA A 61 3.40 1.83 -2.67
CA ALA A 61 3.44 0.66 -3.54
C ALA A 61 2.38 -0.36 -3.13
N HIS A 62 1.96 -1.17 -4.10
CA HIS A 62 1.06 -2.30 -3.84
C HIS A 62 1.61 -3.22 -2.75
N ALA A 63 2.94 -3.48 -2.78
CA ALA A 63 3.59 -4.34 -1.78
C ALA A 63 3.42 -3.83 -0.35
N LEU A 64 3.41 -2.52 -0.15
CA LEU A 64 3.17 -1.94 1.18
C LEU A 64 1.79 -2.32 1.70
N PHE A 65 0.76 -2.18 0.87
CA PHE A 65 -0.59 -2.53 1.26
C PHE A 65 -0.75 -4.04 1.47
N MET A 66 -0.08 -4.86 0.66
CA MET A 66 -0.14 -6.31 0.83
C MET A 66 0.50 -6.76 2.14
N ALA A 67 1.63 -6.15 2.51
CA ALA A 67 2.35 -6.53 3.72
C ALA A 67 1.71 -5.96 4.99
N TYR A 68 1.25 -4.71 4.95
CA TYR A 68 0.84 -3.98 6.15
C TYR A 68 -0.57 -3.40 6.07
N GLY A 69 -1.34 -3.73 5.04
CA GLY A 69 -2.67 -3.14 4.83
C GLY A 69 -3.62 -3.32 6.00
N ALA A 70 -3.51 -4.43 6.73
CA ALA A 70 -4.36 -4.67 7.90
C ALA A 70 -4.09 -3.65 9.03
N GLN A 71 -2.95 -2.96 9.00
CA GLN A 71 -2.60 -1.92 9.97
C GLN A 71 -2.95 -0.51 9.49
N CYS A 72 -3.42 -0.37 8.26
CA CYS A 72 -3.77 0.94 7.71
C CYS A 72 -4.92 1.55 8.49
N THR A 73 -4.83 2.83 8.83
CA THR A 73 -5.88 3.52 9.58
C THR A 73 -7.15 3.75 8.75
N ASN A 74 -7.01 3.81 7.43
CA ASN A 74 -8.12 4.00 6.51
C ASN A 74 -8.30 2.72 5.69
N ARG A 75 -9.40 2.01 5.92
CA ARG A 75 -9.61 0.69 5.33
C ARG A 75 -11.03 0.56 4.77
N GLU A 76 -11.12 -0.19 3.68
CA GLU A 76 -12.41 -0.69 3.18
C GLU A 76 -12.37 -2.20 3.31
N GLU A 77 -13.19 -2.76 4.20
CA GLU A 77 -13.19 -4.19 4.47
C GLU A 77 -14.36 -4.85 3.74
N LEU A 78 -14.02 -5.80 2.89
CA LEU A 78 -14.99 -6.54 2.08
C LEU A 78 -15.12 -7.96 2.61
N THR A 79 -16.20 -8.63 2.19
CA THR A 79 -16.31 -10.06 2.35
C THR A 79 -16.03 -10.73 1.01
N LEU A 80 -15.74 -12.03 1.04
CA LEU A 80 -15.50 -12.77 -0.18
C LEU A 80 -16.72 -12.75 -1.12
N ALA A 81 -17.92 -12.74 -0.56
CA ALA A 81 -19.16 -12.71 -1.33
C ALA A 81 -19.54 -11.31 -1.84
N ASP A 82 -18.85 -10.26 -1.39
CA ASP A 82 -19.14 -8.91 -1.83
C ASP A 82 -18.77 -8.77 -3.31
N PRO A 83 -19.71 -8.33 -4.18
CA PRO A 83 -19.39 -8.17 -5.60
C PRO A 83 -18.25 -7.19 -5.87
N ARG A 84 -17.97 -6.27 -4.95
CA ARG A 84 -16.84 -5.36 -5.08
C ARG A 84 -15.50 -6.10 -5.03
N THR A 85 -15.44 -7.27 -4.37
CA THR A 85 -14.21 -8.06 -4.30
C THR A 85 -13.78 -8.50 -5.69
N ALA A 86 -14.68 -9.08 -6.46
CA ALA A 86 -14.39 -9.50 -7.83
C ALA A 86 -14.05 -8.30 -8.73
N ALA A 87 -14.81 -7.21 -8.58
CA ALA A 87 -14.54 -5.99 -9.34
C ALA A 87 -13.15 -5.44 -9.07
N TRP A 88 -12.73 -5.43 -7.80
CA TRP A 88 -11.40 -4.97 -7.42
C TRP A 88 -10.30 -5.80 -8.08
N LEU A 89 -10.46 -7.12 -8.10
CA LEU A 89 -9.48 -8.01 -8.70
C LEU A 89 -9.39 -7.87 -10.22
N ARG A 90 -10.42 -7.34 -10.86
CA ARG A 90 -10.39 -7.01 -12.29
C ARG A 90 -9.76 -5.64 -12.56
N GLY A 91 -9.43 -4.88 -11.52
CA GLY A 91 -8.85 -3.56 -11.66
C GLY A 91 -9.86 -2.43 -11.73
N GLU A 92 -11.13 -2.69 -11.41
CA GLU A 92 -12.19 -1.69 -11.45
C GLU A 92 -12.21 -0.83 -10.19
N GLU A 93 -12.76 0.38 -10.31
CA GLU A 93 -13.09 1.18 -9.14
C GLU A 93 -14.25 0.54 -8.39
N ILE A 94 -14.29 0.75 -7.09
CA ILE A 94 -15.40 0.27 -6.26
C ILE A 94 -15.92 1.41 -5.38
N ASP A 95 -17.14 1.25 -4.89
CA ASP A 95 -17.71 2.20 -3.94
C ASP A 95 -17.04 2.08 -2.60
N ALA A 96 -16.80 3.22 -1.96
CA ALA A 96 -16.31 3.29 -0.59
C ALA A 96 -17.51 3.35 0.34
N ALA A 97 -17.59 2.38 1.26
CA ALA A 97 -18.63 2.38 2.29
C ALA A 97 -18.11 2.95 3.61
N THR A 98 -16.87 2.64 3.97
CA THR A 98 -16.28 3.05 5.25
C THR A 98 -15.01 3.88 5.07
N ALA A 99 -14.26 3.65 3.99
CA ALA A 99 -13.01 4.36 3.77
C ALA A 99 -13.26 5.84 3.50
N GLN A 100 -12.37 6.67 4.07
CA GLN A 100 -12.43 8.12 3.91
C GLN A 100 -11.51 8.56 2.78
N ASN A 101 -11.70 9.80 2.31
CA ASN A 101 -10.87 10.36 1.24
C ASN A 101 -9.38 10.24 1.57
N GLY A 102 -8.59 9.95 0.56
CA GLY A 102 -7.16 9.72 0.68
C GLY A 102 -6.80 8.28 0.37
N TRP A 103 -5.61 7.87 0.77
CA TRP A 103 -5.18 6.50 0.57
C TRP A 103 -5.92 5.55 1.51
N CYS A 104 -6.20 4.36 1.04
CA CYS A 104 -6.83 3.32 1.88
C CYS A 104 -6.31 1.95 1.50
N ALA A 105 -6.39 1.02 2.46
CA ALA A 105 -6.17 -0.40 2.19
C ALA A 105 -7.52 -1.05 1.90
N VAL A 106 -7.54 -1.97 0.94
CA VAL A 106 -8.72 -2.79 0.64
C VAL A 106 -8.42 -4.20 1.11
N LEU A 107 -9.30 -4.73 1.95
CA LEU A 107 -9.12 -6.05 2.56
C LEU A 107 -10.34 -6.92 2.27
N VAL A 108 -10.13 -8.23 2.24
CA VAL A 108 -11.21 -9.22 2.18
C VAL A 108 -11.05 -10.16 3.38
N ASP A 109 -12.07 -10.20 4.22
CA ASP A 109 -12.06 -11.01 5.45
C ASP A 109 -10.79 -10.79 6.28
N GLY A 110 -10.31 -9.54 6.33
CA GLY A 110 -9.11 -9.14 7.07
C GLY A 110 -7.79 -9.30 6.33
N PHE A 111 -7.79 -9.88 5.12
CA PHE A 111 -6.57 -10.07 4.32
C PHE A 111 -6.42 -8.97 3.28
N PRO A 112 -5.25 -8.32 3.19
CA PRO A 112 -5.06 -7.26 2.22
C PRO A 112 -5.18 -7.73 0.77
N LEU A 113 -5.92 -6.97 -0.03
CA LEU A 113 -5.97 -7.15 -1.49
C LEU A 113 -5.19 -6.06 -2.22
N GLY A 114 -4.83 -5.00 -1.53
CA GLY A 114 -4.10 -3.91 -2.14
C GLY A 114 -4.51 -2.58 -1.55
N GLY A 115 -4.22 -1.51 -2.26
CA GLY A 115 -4.56 -0.17 -1.84
C GLY A 115 -5.13 0.65 -2.98
N GLY A 116 -5.78 1.73 -2.62
CA GLY A 116 -6.35 2.64 -3.59
C GLY A 116 -6.49 4.02 -3.03
N LYS A 117 -6.98 4.92 -3.84
CA LYS A 117 -7.20 6.30 -3.44
C LYS A 117 -8.69 6.62 -3.49
N VAL A 118 -9.22 7.10 -2.37
CA VAL A 118 -10.63 7.40 -2.23
C VAL A 118 -10.87 8.86 -2.57
N SER A 119 -11.85 9.10 -3.42
CA SER A 119 -12.29 10.43 -3.76
C SER A 119 -13.76 10.35 -4.17
N GLY A 120 -14.59 11.22 -3.59
CA GLY A 120 -16.01 11.30 -3.95
C GLY A 120 -16.79 10.01 -3.70
N GLY A 121 -16.43 9.25 -2.67
CA GLY A 121 -17.12 8.00 -2.35
C GLY A 121 -16.72 6.81 -3.24
N ARG A 122 -15.68 6.95 -4.05
CA ARG A 122 -15.19 5.90 -4.93
C ARG A 122 -13.72 5.64 -4.63
N ILE A 123 -13.31 4.38 -4.69
CA ILE A 123 -11.93 3.97 -4.49
C ILE A 123 -11.32 3.67 -5.85
N LYS A 124 -10.36 4.51 -6.25
CA LYS A 124 -9.61 4.31 -7.49
C LYS A 124 -8.62 3.17 -7.26
N ASN A 125 -8.66 2.19 -8.16
CA ASN A 125 -7.88 0.96 -8.01
C ASN A 125 -6.42 1.17 -8.38
N HIS A 126 -5.51 0.84 -7.45
CA HIS A 126 -4.07 0.85 -7.66
C HIS A 126 -3.49 -0.56 -7.69
N TYR A 127 -4.33 -1.57 -7.91
CA TYR A 127 -3.90 -2.95 -8.06
C TYR A 127 -3.08 -3.07 -9.35
N PRO A 128 -1.88 -3.69 -9.31
CA PRO A 128 -1.02 -3.75 -10.49
C PRO A 128 -1.69 -4.41 -11.68
N LYS A 129 -1.55 -3.82 -12.86
CA LYS A 129 -2.20 -4.31 -14.07
C LYS A 129 -1.87 -5.77 -14.38
N GLY A 130 -0.62 -6.18 -14.12
CA GLY A 130 -0.18 -7.56 -14.38
C GLY A 130 -0.80 -8.61 -13.46
N LEU A 131 -1.45 -8.18 -12.37
CA LEU A 131 -2.08 -9.08 -11.41
C LEU A 131 -3.60 -9.07 -11.51
N ARG A 132 -4.17 -8.26 -12.39
CA ARG A 132 -5.62 -8.14 -12.50
C ARG A 132 -6.24 -9.41 -13.08
N ASN A 133 -7.38 -9.79 -12.50
CA ASN A 133 -8.20 -10.87 -13.05
C ASN A 133 -9.09 -10.27 -14.14
N LEU A 134 -8.81 -10.58 -15.39
CA LEU A 134 -9.48 -9.99 -16.54
C LEU A 134 -10.67 -10.81 -17.06
N GLN A 135 -11.05 -11.84 -16.36
CA GLN A 135 -12.19 -12.66 -16.76
C GLN A 135 -13.52 -11.99 -16.47
#